data_02379e88d1eeafac3625ca412487e78f
#
_entry.id   02379e88d1eeafac3625ca412487e78f
#
_cell.length_a   1.000
_cell.length_b   1.000
_cell.length_c   1.000
_cell.angle_alpha   90.00
_cell.angle_beta   90.00
_cell.angle_gamma   90.00
#
_symmetry.space_group_name_H-M   'P 1'
#
loop_
_entity.id
_entity.type
_entity.pdbx_description
1 polymer ?
#
loop_
_entity_poly.entity_id
_entity_poly.type
_entity_poly.pdbx_seq_one_letter_code
_entity_poly.pdbx_strand_id
1 'polypeptide(L)'
;VRHPGIWIIAVSSAFVYITQHAVSEWGVLFLQKGKGFSLAGATQIIAFSEAFGIAGTVLAGWLSDKVFRGNRFVPVLISGLLCLLSLGAFLFTAGGYSLNIIYVSVFSLAIGVVYCTVAGLMALDIVPRKATGAALGVVGLASYAAAGVQNIVSGVMIGENDFNFAPVSVFWIVSCLLCFLIPLVSWKSLRRR
;
A
#
# COMPACT_ATOMS: atom_id res chain seq x y z
N VAL A 1 22.93 9.11 0.70
CA VAL A 1 22.47 7.90 1.39
C VAL A 1 22.78 7.86 2.89
N ARG A 2 23.57 8.81 3.42
CA ARG A 2 23.86 8.92 4.86
C ARG A 2 22.73 9.54 5.70
N HIS A 3 21.68 10.05 5.09
CA HIS A 3 20.57 10.69 5.81
C HIS A 3 19.66 9.62 6.41
N PRO A 4 19.47 9.56 7.74
CA PRO A 4 18.67 8.52 8.39
C PRO A 4 17.21 8.50 7.95
N GLY A 5 16.70 9.66 7.51
CA GLY A 5 15.33 9.78 6.98
C GLY A 5 15.06 8.92 5.75
N ILE A 6 16.05 8.67 4.90
CA ILE A 6 15.87 7.81 3.71
C ILE A 6 15.57 6.37 4.13
N TRP A 7 16.23 5.87 5.17
CA TRP A 7 16.00 4.53 5.67
C TRP A 7 14.60 4.37 6.30
N ILE A 8 14.13 5.40 7.00
CA ILE A 8 12.76 5.43 7.53
C ILE A 8 11.74 5.37 6.38
N ILE A 9 11.95 6.17 5.33
CA ILE A 9 11.07 6.13 4.15
C ILE A 9 11.21 4.81 3.40
N ALA A 10 12.39 4.24 3.27
CA ALA A 10 12.61 2.95 2.64
C ALA A 10 11.83 1.83 3.36
N VAL A 11 11.89 1.81 4.70
CA VAL A 11 11.11 0.85 5.51
C VAL A 11 9.60 1.11 5.36
N SER A 12 9.17 2.37 5.40
CA SER A 12 7.75 2.71 5.19
C SER A 12 7.28 2.28 3.81
N SER A 13 8.07 2.55 2.78
CA SER A 13 7.78 2.16 1.40
C SER A 13 7.75 0.63 1.23
N ALA A 14 8.60 -0.11 1.94
CA ALA A 14 8.56 -1.56 1.97
C ALA A 14 7.17 -2.07 2.43
N PHE A 15 6.61 -1.49 3.51
CA PHE A 15 5.26 -1.84 3.97
C PHE A 15 4.15 -1.39 3.01
N VAL A 16 4.33 -0.28 2.30
CA VAL A 16 3.40 0.13 1.23
C VAL A 16 3.35 -0.95 0.13
N TYR A 17 4.51 -1.44 -0.31
CA TYR A 17 4.60 -2.48 -1.33
C TYR A 17 4.03 -3.82 -0.85
N ILE A 18 4.32 -4.24 0.39
CA ILE A 18 3.70 -5.42 0.99
C ILE A 18 2.18 -5.32 0.92
N THR A 19 1.62 -4.19 1.32
CA THR A 19 0.17 -3.96 1.37
C THR A 19 -0.46 -3.95 -0.02
N GLN A 20 0.17 -3.30 -0.99
CA GLN A 20 -0.32 -3.24 -2.38
C GLN A 20 -0.28 -4.62 -3.04
N HIS A 21 0.86 -5.31 -2.99
CA HIS A 21 1.04 -6.62 -3.61
C HIS A 21 0.19 -7.71 -2.95
N ALA A 22 -0.17 -7.54 -1.66
CA ALA A 22 -1.10 -8.43 -0.99
C ALA A 22 -2.45 -8.54 -1.74
N VAL A 23 -3.00 -7.41 -2.15
CA VAL A 23 -4.30 -7.38 -2.86
C VAL A 23 -4.12 -7.65 -4.36
N SER A 24 -3.13 -7.04 -5.02
CA SER A 24 -2.92 -7.21 -6.47
C SER A 24 -2.59 -8.64 -6.86
N GLU A 25 -1.77 -9.35 -6.09
CA GLU A 25 -1.29 -10.70 -6.44
C GLU A 25 -2.11 -11.80 -5.79
N TRP A 26 -2.51 -11.65 -4.53
CA TRP A 26 -3.25 -12.66 -3.78
C TRP A 26 -4.76 -12.42 -3.72
N GLY A 27 -5.24 -11.24 -4.13
CA GLY A 27 -6.65 -10.87 -4.08
C GLY A 27 -7.55 -11.78 -4.92
N VAL A 28 -7.09 -12.21 -6.10
CA VAL A 28 -7.84 -13.16 -6.95
C VAL A 28 -8.00 -14.50 -6.23
N LEU A 29 -6.92 -15.04 -5.67
CA LEU A 29 -6.96 -16.30 -4.92
C LEU A 29 -7.84 -16.18 -3.67
N PHE A 30 -7.75 -15.08 -2.94
CA PHE A 30 -8.59 -14.80 -1.78
C PHE A 30 -10.08 -14.74 -2.15
N LEU A 31 -10.43 -14.06 -3.24
CA LEU A 31 -11.82 -14.01 -3.73
C LEU A 31 -12.34 -15.38 -4.14
N GLN A 32 -11.50 -16.19 -4.80
CA GLN A 32 -11.90 -17.54 -5.23
C GLN A 32 -12.03 -18.51 -4.06
N LYS A 33 -10.96 -18.66 -3.27
CA LYS A 33 -10.88 -19.71 -2.23
C LYS A 33 -11.45 -19.25 -0.89
N GLY A 34 -11.29 -17.97 -0.55
CA GLY A 34 -11.80 -17.40 0.69
C GLY A 34 -13.28 -16.98 0.62
N LYS A 35 -13.72 -16.47 -0.53
CA LYS A 35 -15.10 -15.95 -0.69
C LYS A 35 -15.96 -16.70 -1.71
N GLY A 36 -15.45 -17.70 -2.40
CA GLY A 36 -16.21 -18.55 -3.32
C GLY A 36 -16.57 -17.92 -4.67
N PHE A 37 -15.89 -16.85 -5.09
CA PHE A 37 -16.12 -16.26 -6.42
C PHE A 37 -15.55 -17.15 -7.54
N SER A 38 -16.15 -17.06 -8.74
CA SER A 38 -15.56 -17.65 -9.94
C SER A 38 -14.23 -16.95 -10.29
N LEU A 39 -13.34 -17.64 -11.01
CA LEU A 39 -12.08 -17.04 -11.48
C LEU A 39 -12.32 -15.78 -12.28
N ALA A 40 -13.27 -15.79 -13.21
CA ALA A 40 -13.61 -14.65 -14.03
C ALA A 40 -14.09 -13.46 -13.18
N GLY A 41 -15.00 -13.70 -12.21
CA GLY A 41 -15.50 -12.66 -11.31
C GLY A 41 -14.40 -12.08 -10.42
N ALA A 42 -13.57 -12.92 -9.83
CA ALA A 42 -12.43 -12.50 -9.01
C ALA A 42 -11.43 -11.64 -9.80
N THR A 43 -11.06 -12.09 -11.00
CA THR A 43 -10.14 -11.35 -11.87
C THR A 43 -10.73 -10.00 -12.31
N GLN A 44 -12.03 -9.94 -12.63
CA GLN A 44 -12.69 -8.68 -12.98
C GLN A 44 -12.68 -7.68 -11.82
N ILE A 45 -12.95 -8.13 -10.59
CA ILE A 45 -12.92 -7.28 -9.40
C ILE A 45 -11.52 -6.64 -9.24
N ILE A 46 -10.47 -7.44 -9.29
CA ILE A 46 -9.10 -6.94 -9.12
C ILE A 46 -8.67 -6.06 -10.29
N ALA A 47 -8.90 -6.48 -11.54
CA ALA A 47 -8.54 -5.68 -12.71
C ALA A 47 -9.23 -4.31 -12.73
N PHE A 48 -10.52 -4.26 -12.36
CA PHE A 48 -11.25 -3.00 -12.26
C PHE A 48 -10.67 -2.08 -11.19
N SER A 49 -10.26 -2.63 -10.05
CA SER A 49 -9.67 -1.85 -8.96
C SER A 49 -8.31 -1.23 -9.29
N GLU A 50 -7.52 -1.87 -10.17
CA GLU A 50 -6.21 -1.33 -10.58
C GLU A 50 -6.33 0.04 -11.29
N ALA A 51 -7.42 0.29 -12.03
CA ALA A 51 -7.69 1.59 -12.62
C ALA A 51 -7.84 2.70 -11.55
N PHE A 52 -8.43 2.38 -10.39
CA PHE A 52 -8.50 3.30 -9.25
C PHE A 52 -7.14 3.52 -8.58
N GLY A 53 -6.26 2.53 -8.60
CA GLY A 53 -4.88 2.69 -8.15
C GLY A 53 -4.11 3.73 -8.97
N ILE A 54 -4.25 3.68 -10.29
CA ILE A 54 -3.68 4.70 -11.20
C ILE A 54 -4.27 6.07 -10.89
N ALA A 55 -5.59 6.18 -10.75
CA ALA A 55 -6.25 7.44 -10.38
C ALA A 55 -5.73 7.96 -9.03
N GLY A 56 -5.52 7.09 -8.04
CA GLY A 56 -4.95 7.43 -6.73
C GLY A 56 -3.56 8.04 -6.83
N THR A 57 -2.67 7.47 -7.65
CA THR A 57 -1.32 8.03 -7.85
C THR A 57 -1.34 9.41 -8.51
N VAL A 58 -2.22 9.64 -9.46
CA VAL A 58 -2.40 10.96 -10.09
C VAL A 58 -2.97 11.97 -9.10
N LEU A 59 -3.97 11.56 -8.32
CA LEU A 59 -4.59 12.40 -7.29
C LEU A 59 -3.61 12.77 -6.17
N ALA A 60 -2.62 11.94 -5.87
CA ALA A 60 -1.66 12.18 -4.79
C ALA A 60 -0.91 13.49 -4.97
N GLY A 61 -0.42 13.78 -6.17
CA GLY A 61 0.27 15.03 -6.49
C GLY A 61 -0.67 16.23 -6.36
N TRP A 62 -1.85 16.15 -6.97
CA TRP A 62 -2.84 17.22 -6.92
C TRP A 62 -3.33 17.50 -5.48
N LEU A 63 -3.69 16.46 -4.72
CA LEU A 63 -4.09 16.60 -3.32
C LEU A 63 -2.99 17.27 -2.48
N SER A 64 -1.77 16.76 -2.60
CA SER A 64 -0.67 17.25 -1.80
C SER A 64 -0.30 18.69 -2.12
N ASP A 65 -0.26 19.08 -3.38
CA ASP A 65 0.23 20.40 -3.79
C ASP A 65 -0.88 21.46 -3.79
N LYS A 66 -2.06 21.14 -4.30
CA LYS A 66 -3.19 22.08 -4.44
C LYS A 66 -4.08 22.16 -3.21
N VAL A 67 -4.47 21.01 -2.65
CA VAL A 67 -5.42 20.96 -1.53
C VAL A 67 -4.70 21.19 -0.20
N PHE A 68 -3.61 20.48 0.05
CA PHE A 68 -2.89 20.52 1.33
C PHE A 68 -1.64 21.41 1.32
N ARG A 69 -1.46 22.24 0.27
CA ARG A 69 -0.40 23.24 0.16
C ARG A 69 1.01 22.71 0.47
N GLY A 70 1.32 21.53 -0.04
CA GLY A 70 2.60 20.85 0.18
C GLY A 70 2.71 20.07 1.50
N ASN A 71 1.64 19.98 2.29
CA ASN A 71 1.63 19.16 3.49
C ASN A 71 1.44 17.69 3.10
N ARG A 72 2.48 16.85 3.25
CA ARG A 72 2.45 15.42 2.95
C ARG A 72 1.78 14.59 4.04
N PHE A 73 1.68 15.12 5.26
CA PHE A 73 1.16 14.41 6.42
C PHE A 73 -0.35 14.09 6.30
N VAL A 74 -1.14 15.10 5.94
CA VAL A 74 -2.61 14.97 5.91
C VAL A 74 -3.09 13.97 4.85
N PRO A 75 -2.62 14.04 3.57
CA PRO A 75 -3.02 13.04 2.58
C PRO A 75 -2.59 11.62 2.96
N VAL A 76 -1.41 11.43 3.55
CA VAL A 76 -0.96 10.09 4.00
C VAL A 76 -1.84 9.56 5.12
N LEU A 77 -2.21 10.41 6.10
CA LEU A 77 -3.07 10.00 7.21
C LEU A 77 -4.48 9.60 6.71
N ILE A 78 -5.12 10.47 5.93
CA ILE A 78 -6.49 10.23 5.44
C ILE A 78 -6.51 8.99 4.55
N SER A 79 -5.61 8.91 3.57
CA SER A 79 -5.56 7.77 2.65
C SER A 79 -5.11 6.48 3.33
N GLY A 80 -4.19 6.55 4.32
CA GLY A 80 -3.79 5.39 5.10
C GLY A 80 -4.94 4.81 5.94
N LEU A 81 -5.72 5.68 6.60
CA LEU A 81 -6.92 5.24 7.33
C LEU A 81 -7.98 4.65 6.39
N LEU A 82 -8.21 5.28 5.24
CA LEU A 82 -9.15 4.78 4.25
C LEU A 82 -8.70 3.43 3.67
N CYS A 83 -7.40 3.27 3.43
CA CYS A 83 -6.78 2.02 3.00
C CYS A 83 -7.00 0.91 4.04
N LEU A 84 -6.74 1.20 5.31
CA LEU A 84 -6.91 0.24 6.41
C LEU A 84 -8.37 -0.20 6.57
N LEU A 85 -9.32 0.74 6.53
CA LEU A 85 -10.74 0.46 6.66
C LEU A 85 -11.27 -0.36 5.48
N SER A 86 -10.89 0.02 4.26
CA SER A 86 -11.33 -0.69 3.05
C SER A 86 -10.71 -2.08 2.93
N LEU A 87 -9.43 -2.24 3.29
CA LEU A 87 -8.78 -3.55 3.36
C LEU A 87 -9.42 -4.43 4.43
N GLY A 88 -9.69 -3.91 5.62
CA GLY A 88 -10.39 -4.62 6.67
C GLY A 88 -11.79 -5.05 6.25
N ALA A 89 -12.56 -4.15 5.61
CA ALA A 89 -13.86 -4.48 5.06
C ALA A 89 -13.75 -5.58 3.98
N PHE A 90 -12.79 -5.47 3.08
CA PHE A 90 -12.53 -6.48 2.05
C PHE A 90 -12.22 -7.86 2.64
N LEU A 91 -11.38 -7.92 3.68
CA LEU A 91 -10.92 -9.19 4.25
C LEU A 91 -11.98 -9.86 5.15
N PHE A 92 -12.71 -9.08 5.95
CA PHE A 92 -13.53 -9.62 7.04
C PHE A 92 -15.04 -9.55 6.79
N THR A 93 -15.52 -8.90 5.71
CA THR A 93 -16.97 -8.89 5.43
C THR A 93 -17.34 -9.88 4.33
N ALA A 94 -18.43 -10.62 4.55
CA ALA A 94 -19.05 -11.44 3.53
C ALA A 94 -19.86 -10.54 2.59
N GLY A 95 -19.23 -10.04 1.53
CA GLY A 95 -19.88 -9.15 0.57
C GLY A 95 -20.12 -9.81 -0.78
N GLY A 96 -21.22 -9.45 -1.44
CA GLY A 96 -21.47 -9.80 -2.84
C GLY A 96 -20.47 -9.12 -3.80
N TYR A 97 -20.63 -9.39 -5.09
CA TYR A 97 -19.75 -8.87 -6.15
C TYR A 97 -19.57 -7.34 -6.09
N SER A 98 -20.66 -6.59 -6.01
CA SER A 98 -20.63 -5.12 -5.99
C SER A 98 -19.91 -4.55 -4.77
N LEU A 99 -20.09 -5.14 -3.59
CA LEU A 99 -19.42 -4.66 -2.38
C LEU A 99 -17.91 -4.92 -2.44
N ASN A 100 -17.48 -6.08 -2.94
CA ASN A 100 -16.06 -6.36 -3.10
C ASN A 100 -15.38 -5.43 -4.12
N ILE A 101 -16.05 -5.09 -5.23
CA ILE A 101 -15.55 -4.06 -6.16
C ILE A 101 -15.34 -2.73 -5.43
N ILE A 102 -16.31 -2.28 -4.64
CA ILE A 102 -16.23 -1.02 -3.91
C ILE A 102 -15.05 -1.05 -2.94
N TYR A 103 -14.96 -2.09 -2.11
CA TYR A 103 -13.88 -2.18 -1.12
C TYR A 103 -12.49 -2.18 -1.76
N VAL A 104 -12.28 -3.00 -2.79
CA VAL A 104 -10.97 -3.09 -3.45
C VAL A 104 -10.66 -1.83 -4.26
N SER A 105 -11.66 -1.19 -4.89
CA SER A 105 -11.46 0.07 -5.61
C SER A 105 -11.10 1.22 -4.68
N VAL A 106 -11.78 1.34 -3.53
CA VAL A 106 -11.44 2.34 -2.50
C VAL A 106 -10.06 2.08 -1.92
N PHE A 107 -9.73 0.81 -1.65
CA PHE A 107 -8.40 0.40 -1.23
C PHE A 107 -7.34 0.81 -2.24
N SER A 108 -7.52 0.45 -3.54
CA SER A 108 -6.56 0.74 -4.60
C SER A 108 -6.35 2.24 -4.81
N LEU A 109 -7.41 3.03 -4.75
CA LEU A 109 -7.31 4.49 -4.82
C LEU A 109 -6.51 5.03 -3.62
N ALA A 110 -6.82 4.58 -2.42
CA ALA A 110 -6.17 5.04 -1.19
C ALA A 110 -4.69 4.64 -1.14
N ILE A 111 -4.37 3.38 -1.46
CA ILE A 111 -2.99 2.90 -1.46
C ILE A 111 -2.17 3.59 -2.56
N GLY A 112 -2.77 3.92 -3.72
CA GLY A 112 -2.13 4.70 -4.77
C GLY A 112 -1.68 6.09 -4.29
N VAL A 113 -2.49 6.77 -3.48
CA VAL A 113 -2.11 8.05 -2.85
C VAL A 113 -0.96 7.85 -1.87
N VAL A 114 -1.04 6.85 -0.97
CA VAL A 114 0.03 6.56 0.00
C VAL A 114 1.33 6.19 -0.72
N TYR A 115 1.25 5.32 -1.72
CA TYR A 115 2.37 4.88 -2.55
C TYR A 115 3.13 6.06 -3.16
N CYS A 116 2.42 6.93 -3.90
CA CYS A 116 3.04 8.10 -4.54
C CYS A 116 3.62 9.07 -3.53
N THR A 117 2.91 9.30 -2.41
CA THR A 117 3.34 10.26 -1.41
C THR A 117 4.54 9.75 -0.60
N VAL A 118 4.50 8.52 -0.08
CA VAL A 118 5.56 7.97 0.78
C VAL A 118 6.78 7.56 -0.03
N ALA A 119 6.62 6.70 -1.04
CA ALA A 119 7.73 6.18 -1.83
C ALA A 119 8.36 7.22 -2.77
N GLY A 120 7.55 8.18 -3.23
CA GLY A 120 7.97 9.24 -4.16
C GLY A 120 8.23 10.57 -3.45
N LEU A 121 7.15 11.31 -3.17
CA LEU A 121 7.24 12.73 -2.78
C LEU A 121 8.02 12.96 -1.49
N MET A 122 7.79 12.16 -0.43
CA MET A 122 8.51 12.32 0.84
C MET A 122 10.00 12.00 0.70
N ALA A 123 10.38 11.05 -0.16
CA ALA A 123 11.78 10.74 -0.44
C ALA A 123 12.48 11.92 -1.13
N LEU A 124 11.79 12.62 -2.02
CA LEU A 124 12.31 13.80 -2.71
C LEU A 124 12.46 15.01 -1.79
N ASP A 125 11.55 15.18 -0.83
CA ASP A 125 11.54 16.32 0.10
C ASP A 125 12.73 16.28 1.10
N ILE A 126 13.34 15.12 1.33
CA ILE A 126 14.41 14.92 2.33
C ILE A 126 15.81 15.11 1.74
N VAL A 127 15.98 14.92 0.45
CA VAL A 127 17.31 14.92 -0.19
C VAL A 127 17.53 16.11 -1.10
N PRO A 128 18.77 16.60 -1.23
CA PRO A 128 19.10 17.59 -2.25
C PRO A 128 18.94 16.99 -3.65
N ARG A 129 18.59 17.83 -4.62
CA ARG A 129 18.32 17.41 -6.02
C ARG A 129 19.39 16.50 -6.62
N LYS A 130 20.67 16.70 -6.27
CA LYS A 130 21.80 15.89 -6.74
C LYS A 130 21.78 14.45 -6.22
N ALA A 131 21.09 14.17 -5.11
CA ALA A 131 21.02 12.85 -4.47
C ALA A 131 19.69 12.11 -4.72
N THR A 132 18.77 12.71 -5.46
CA THR A 132 17.42 12.18 -5.72
C THR A 132 17.43 10.77 -6.30
N GLY A 133 18.24 10.53 -7.34
CA GLY A 133 18.31 9.21 -7.98
C GLY A 133 18.79 8.12 -7.04
N ALA A 134 19.82 8.42 -6.23
CA ALA A 134 20.33 7.47 -5.24
C ALA A 134 19.32 7.19 -4.12
N ALA A 135 18.58 8.21 -3.67
CA ALA A 135 17.55 8.05 -2.66
C ALA A 135 16.39 7.17 -3.16
N LEU A 136 15.85 7.47 -4.35
CA LEU A 136 14.81 6.68 -4.97
C LEU A 136 15.26 5.24 -5.28
N GLY A 137 16.53 5.05 -5.64
CA GLY A 137 17.11 3.72 -5.84
C GLY A 137 17.11 2.88 -4.56
N VAL A 138 17.49 3.45 -3.41
CA VAL A 138 17.45 2.77 -2.12
C VAL A 138 16.02 2.44 -1.70
N VAL A 139 15.10 3.41 -1.83
CA VAL A 139 13.68 3.20 -1.50
C VAL A 139 13.09 2.12 -2.42
N GLY A 140 13.36 2.18 -3.72
CA GLY A 140 12.88 1.18 -4.69
C GLY A 140 13.41 -0.22 -4.40
N LEU A 141 14.71 -0.35 -4.12
CA LEU A 141 15.31 -1.65 -3.77
C LEU A 141 14.65 -2.27 -2.53
N ALA A 142 14.48 -1.49 -1.47
CA ALA A 142 13.80 -1.94 -0.26
C ALA A 142 12.35 -2.37 -0.53
N SER A 143 11.64 -1.61 -1.36
CA SER A 143 10.24 -1.86 -1.72
C SER A 143 10.07 -3.15 -2.51
N TYR A 144 10.85 -3.37 -3.56
CA TYR A 144 10.76 -4.59 -4.37
C TYR A 144 11.28 -5.83 -3.63
N ALA A 145 12.31 -5.69 -2.80
CA ALA A 145 12.75 -6.77 -1.93
C ALA A 145 11.62 -7.19 -0.96
N ALA A 146 10.92 -6.21 -0.38
CA ALA A 146 9.79 -6.46 0.51
C ALA A 146 8.60 -7.10 -0.22
N ALA A 147 8.31 -6.72 -1.47
CA ALA A 147 7.30 -7.37 -2.30
C ALA A 147 7.63 -8.85 -2.56
N GLY A 148 8.89 -9.17 -2.86
CA GLY A 148 9.34 -10.55 -3.00
C GLY A 148 9.19 -11.36 -1.71
N VAL A 149 9.60 -10.79 -0.57
CA VAL A 149 9.42 -11.42 0.76
C VAL A 149 7.93 -11.62 1.07
N GLN A 150 7.09 -10.61 0.78
CA GLN A 150 5.64 -10.69 0.97
C GLN A 150 5.03 -11.88 0.25
N ASN A 151 5.43 -12.13 -1.00
CA ASN A 151 4.90 -13.25 -1.77
C ASN A 151 5.26 -14.60 -1.16
N ILE A 152 6.51 -14.77 -0.72
CA ILE A 152 6.95 -15.99 -0.04
C ILE A 152 6.19 -16.18 1.27
N VAL A 153 6.12 -15.14 2.10
CA VAL A 153 5.44 -15.18 3.42
C VAL A 153 3.95 -15.46 3.24
N SER A 154 3.28 -14.79 2.31
CA SER A 154 1.85 -15.01 2.05
C SER A 154 1.59 -16.42 1.54
N GLY A 155 2.41 -16.94 0.62
CA GLY A 155 2.28 -18.31 0.13
C GLY A 155 2.43 -19.36 1.23
N VAL A 156 3.44 -19.21 2.09
CA VAL A 156 3.66 -20.11 3.24
C VAL A 156 2.50 -20.04 4.24
N MET A 157 2.02 -18.82 4.54
CA MET A 157 0.92 -18.63 5.51
C MET A 157 -0.43 -19.16 5.03
N ILE A 158 -0.72 -19.04 3.73
CA ILE A 158 -1.98 -19.54 3.15
C ILE A 158 -2.00 -21.06 3.10
N GLY A 159 -0.83 -21.69 2.85
CA GLY A 159 -0.71 -23.14 2.69
C GLY A 159 -1.26 -23.64 1.34
N GLU A 160 -0.71 -24.74 0.86
CA GLU A 160 -1.07 -25.29 -0.47
C GLU A 160 -2.43 -25.99 -0.48
N ASN A 161 -2.84 -26.61 0.63
CA ASN A 161 -4.03 -27.44 0.70
C ASN A 161 -5.18 -26.82 1.48
N ASP A 162 -4.90 -26.04 2.53
CA ASP A 162 -5.92 -25.56 3.47
C ASP A 162 -6.49 -24.19 3.10
N PHE A 163 -5.80 -23.41 2.26
CA PHE A 163 -6.17 -22.03 1.89
C PHE A 163 -6.63 -21.19 3.09
N ASN A 164 -5.87 -21.26 4.20
CA ASN A 164 -6.22 -20.52 5.41
C ASN A 164 -5.76 -19.06 5.30
N PHE A 165 -6.70 -18.16 5.04
CA PHE A 165 -6.41 -16.72 4.92
C PHE A 165 -6.38 -15.96 6.24
N ALA A 166 -6.74 -16.57 7.38
CA ALA A 166 -6.80 -15.86 8.66
C ALA A 166 -5.43 -15.30 9.11
N PRO A 167 -4.34 -16.09 9.15
CA PRO A 167 -3.04 -15.56 9.59
C PRO A 167 -2.47 -14.52 8.60
N VAL A 168 -2.60 -14.74 7.29
CA VAL A 168 -2.10 -13.81 6.30
C VAL A 168 -2.89 -12.50 6.27
N SER A 169 -4.20 -12.52 6.56
CA SER A 169 -5.01 -11.31 6.67
C SER A 169 -4.53 -10.40 7.80
N VAL A 170 -4.13 -10.97 8.93
CA VAL A 170 -3.52 -10.20 10.03
C VAL A 170 -2.19 -9.58 9.59
N PHE A 171 -1.34 -10.32 8.89
CA PHE A 171 -0.08 -9.83 8.36
C PHE A 171 -0.30 -8.66 7.39
N TRP A 172 -1.28 -8.74 6.49
CA TRP A 172 -1.61 -7.67 5.54
C TRP A 172 -2.16 -6.42 6.25
N ILE A 173 -3.03 -6.58 7.26
CA ILE A 173 -3.57 -5.47 8.05
C ILE A 173 -2.47 -4.76 8.86
N VAL A 174 -1.59 -5.52 9.52
CA VAL A 174 -0.46 -4.95 10.26
C VAL A 174 0.48 -4.20 9.33
N SER A 175 0.77 -4.76 8.16
CA SER A 175 1.59 -4.10 7.13
C SER A 175 0.94 -2.80 6.64
N CYS A 176 -0.37 -2.81 6.39
CA CYS A 176 -1.14 -1.62 6.03
C CYS A 176 -1.08 -0.55 7.12
N LEU A 177 -1.19 -0.93 8.38
CA LEU A 177 -1.07 0.01 9.50
C LEU A 177 0.34 0.65 9.56
N LEU A 178 1.38 -0.16 9.43
CA LEU A 178 2.77 0.30 9.48
C LEU A 178 3.14 1.19 8.30
N CYS A 179 2.57 0.98 7.11
CA CYS A 179 2.92 1.71 5.90
C CYS A 179 2.67 3.23 6.02
N PHE A 180 1.68 3.66 6.79
CA PHE A 180 1.38 5.09 7.01
C PHE A 180 1.75 5.58 8.42
N LEU A 181 1.76 4.74 9.44
CA LEU A 181 2.16 5.15 10.79
C LEU A 181 3.65 5.50 10.90
N ILE A 182 4.53 4.69 10.30
CA ILE A 182 5.98 4.93 10.37
C ILE A 182 6.34 6.32 9.83
N PRO A 183 5.94 6.71 8.61
CA PRO A 183 6.26 8.05 8.11
C PRO A 183 5.58 9.16 8.91
N LEU A 184 4.38 8.94 9.46
CA LEU A 184 3.69 9.94 10.26
C LEU A 184 4.39 10.22 11.58
N VAL A 185 4.78 9.19 12.32
CA VAL A 185 5.48 9.33 13.61
C VAL A 185 6.86 9.96 13.39
N SER A 186 7.55 9.58 12.34
CA SER A 186 8.90 10.03 12.04
C SER A 186 8.96 11.41 11.36
N TRP A 187 7.84 11.93 10.84
CA TRP A 187 7.79 13.15 10.03
C TRP A 187 8.34 14.39 10.76
N LYS A 188 8.02 14.54 12.04
CA LYS A 188 8.56 15.65 12.86
C LYS A 188 10.09 15.59 13.00
N SER A 189 10.64 14.39 13.07
CA SER A 189 12.10 14.16 13.13
C SER A 189 12.77 14.42 11.79
N LEU A 190 12.09 14.09 10.68
CA LEU A 190 12.59 14.25 9.31
C LEU A 190 12.65 15.72 8.88
N ARG A 191 11.72 16.55 9.36
CA ARG A 191 11.60 17.98 8.98
C ARG A 191 12.46 18.93 9.81
N ARG A 192 13.01 18.47 10.94
CA ARG A 192 13.82 19.30 11.87
C ARG A 192 15.31 19.37 11.49
N ARG A 193 15.73 18.81 10.36
CA ARG A 193 17.10 18.86 9.85
C ARG A 193 17.14 19.37 8.41
#